data_315e2b0949f10d9a4326f4e6d5847d6b
#
_entry.id   315e2b0949f10d9a4326f4e6d5847d6b
#
_cell.length_a   1.000
_cell.length_b   1.000
_cell.length_c   1.000
_cell.angle_alpha   90.00
_cell.angle_beta   90.00
_cell.angle_gamma   90.00
#
_symmetry.space_group_name_H-M   'P 1'
#
loop_
_entity.id
_entity.type
_entity.pdbx_description
1 polymer ?
#
loop_
_entity_poly.entity_id
_entity_poly.type
_entity_poly.pdbx_seq_one_letter_code
_entity_poly.pdbx_strand_id
1 'polypeptide(L)'
;FAIAISIAYATGIELVFRAVFLAFAIQWLAFIPAYIFQTEKFYDLTGSLTYLSVIWYSLVYSSEYFTNLNQANLVIVLLITFWALRLGSFLFMRIHKDGEDKRFRTIKPSASQFFMTWTLQGLWVSLCSMCALTAISTETGLIVNPVFFIGLILFIFGFLLEIIAAVSYTHLRAH
;
A
#
# COMPACT_ATOMS: atom_id res chain seq x y z
N PHE A 1 -12.85 6.80 3.18
CA PHE A 1 -12.92 7.24 1.78
C PHE A 1 -12.86 8.77 1.69
N ALA A 2 -13.84 9.51 2.24
CA ALA A 2 -13.93 10.97 2.11
C ALA A 2 -12.61 11.70 2.47
N ILE A 3 -11.97 11.34 3.58
CA ILE A 3 -10.69 11.94 4.02
C ILE A 3 -9.61 11.79 2.94
N ALA A 4 -9.37 10.58 2.43
CA ALA A 4 -8.34 10.34 1.44
C ALA A 4 -8.63 11.08 0.12
N ILE A 5 -9.89 11.09 -0.32
CA ILE A 5 -10.33 11.82 -1.52
C ILE A 5 -10.17 13.33 -1.34
N SER A 6 -10.53 13.88 -0.17
CA SER A 6 -10.35 15.32 0.10
C SER A 6 -8.87 15.72 0.09
N ILE A 7 -7.99 14.90 0.66
CA ILE A 7 -6.54 15.15 0.64
C ILE A 7 -6.02 15.05 -0.81
N ALA A 8 -6.42 14.02 -1.55
CA ALA A 8 -6.01 13.86 -2.95
C ALA A 8 -6.49 15.04 -3.82
N TYR A 9 -7.72 15.49 -3.62
CA TYR A 9 -8.25 16.66 -4.30
C TYR A 9 -7.47 17.94 -3.96
N ALA A 10 -7.10 18.11 -2.68
CA ALA A 10 -6.31 19.26 -2.22
C ALA A 10 -4.89 19.31 -2.81
N THR A 11 -4.33 18.20 -3.32
CA THR A 11 -3.05 18.23 -4.06
C THR A 11 -3.16 18.96 -5.40
N GLY A 12 -4.37 19.08 -5.97
CA GLY A 12 -4.58 19.62 -7.31
C GLY A 12 -4.07 18.73 -8.45
N ILE A 13 -3.59 17.51 -8.15
CA ILE A 13 -3.00 16.59 -9.12
C ILE A 13 -4.01 15.49 -9.44
N GLU A 14 -4.55 15.51 -10.65
CA GLU A 14 -5.59 14.56 -11.09
C GLU A 14 -5.12 13.11 -11.01
N LEU A 15 -3.85 12.84 -11.31
CA LEU A 15 -3.28 11.50 -11.25
C LEU A 15 -3.29 10.93 -9.83
N VAL A 16 -3.00 11.76 -8.81
CA VAL A 16 -3.11 11.37 -7.39
C VAL A 16 -4.53 11.02 -7.02
N PHE A 17 -5.50 11.82 -7.46
CA PHE A 17 -6.92 11.54 -7.25
C PHE A 17 -7.33 10.19 -7.85
N ARG A 18 -6.93 9.92 -9.09
CA ARG A 18 -7.21 8.65 -9.78
C ARG A 18 -6.54 7.46 -9.07
N ALA A 19 -5.30 7.61 -8.60
CA ALA A 19 -4.58 6.56 -7.87
C ALA A 19 -5.26 6.22 -6.54
N VAL A 20 -5.73 7.22 -5.80
CA VAL A 20 -6.49 7.02 -4.56
C VAL A 20 -7.82 6.32 -4.84
N PHE A 21 -8.54 6.74 -5.89
CA PHE A 21 -9.78 6.06 -6.29
C PHE A 21 -9.52 4.59 -6.65
N LEU A 22 -8.44 4.31 -7.40
CA LEU A 22 -8.02 2.95 -7.74
C LEU A 22 -7.76 2.10 -6.50
N ALA A 23 -7.12 2.68 -5.46
CA ALA A 23 -6.88 1.97 -4.20
C ALA A 23 -8.18 1.49 -3.57
N PHE A 24 -9.19 2.35 -3.45
CA PHE A 24 -10.48 1.97 -2.90
C PHE A 24 -11.24 0.98 -3.80
N ALA A 25 -11.20 1.17 -5.12
CA ALA A 25 -11.84 0.27 -6.07
C ALA A 25 -11.32 -1.17 -5.93
N ILE A 26 -9.99 -1.35 -5.83
CA ILE A 26 -9.37 -2.66 -5.61
C ILE A 26 -9.88 -3.28 -4.29
N GLN A 27 -9.90 -2.52 -3.20
CA GLN A 27 -10.35 -3.00 -1.89
C GLN A 27 -11.82 -3.39 -1.89
N TRP A 28 -12.69 -2.59 -2.49
CA TRP A 28 -14.12 -2.87 -2.55
C TRP A 28 -14.44 -4.06 -3.47
N LEU A 29 -13.74 -4.20 -4.59
CA LEU A 29 -13.87 -5.37 -5.46
C LEU A 29 -13.41 -6.65 -4.76
N ALA A 30 -12.29 -6.60 -4.02
CA ALA A 30 -11.79 -7.73 -3.26
C ALA A 30 -12.66 -8.08 -2.04
N PHE A 31 -13.34 -7.10 -1.45
CA PHE A 31 -14.32 -7.34 -0.39
C PHE A 31 -15.44 -8.29 -0.84
N ILE A 32 -15.90 -8.21 -2.09
CA ILE A 32 -17.03 -9.01 -2.57
C ILE A 32 -16.77 -10.51 -2.40
N PRO A 33 -15.73 -11.10 -3.00
CA PRO A 33 -15.44 -12.51 -2.79
C PRO A 33 -15.04 -12.83 -1.33
N ALA A 34 -14.36 -11.91 -0.64
CA ALA A 34 -14.00 -12.10 0.77
C ALA A 34 -15.25 -12.28 1.64
N TYR A 35 -16.29 -11.48 1.41
CA TYR A 35 -17.55 -11.57 2.14
C TYR A 35 -18.36 -12.81 1.76
N ILE A 36 -18.44 -13.15 0.47
CA ILE A 36 -19.18 -14.34 0.01
C ILE A 36 -18.55 -15.63 0.59
N PHE A 37 -17.23 -15.75 0.55
CA PHE A 37 -16.52 -16.93 1.06
C PHE A 37 -16.15 -16.84 2.55
N GLN A 38 -16.53 -15.75 3.25
CA GLN A 38 -16.24 -15.51 4.68
C GLN A 38 -14.75 -15.72 5.00
N THR A 39 -13.86 -15.18 4.16
CA THR A 39 -12.42 -15.39 4.27
C THR A 39 -11.65 -14.06 4.33
N GLU A 40 -10.62 -14.05 5.16
CA GLU A 40 -9.64 -12.94 5.25
C GLU A 40 -8.26 -13.31 4.70
N LYS A 41 -8.08 -14.53 4.20
CA LYS A 41 -6.75 -15.08 3.87
C LYS A 41 -5.96 -14.25 2.85
N PHE A 42 -6.65 -13.52 1.98
CA PHE A 42 -6.02 -12.67 0.98
C PHE A 42 -6.09 -11.16 1.31
N TYR A 43 -6.55 -10.80 2.53
CA TYR A 43 -6.66 -9.40 2.94
C TYR A 43 -5.31 -8.66 2.86
N ASP A 44 -4.30 -9.18 3.56
CA ASP A 44 -2.96 -8.57 3.59
C ASP A 44 -2.30 -8.58 2.19
N LEU A 45 -2.49 -9.67 1.42
CA LEU A 45 -1.98 -9.76 0.05
C LEU A 45 -2.62 -8.70 -0.85
N THR A 46 -3.94 -8.49 -0.74
CA THR A 46 -4.64 -7.44 -1.49
C THR A 46 -4.12 -6.05 -1.12
N GLY A 47 -3.80 -5.80 0.16
CA GLY A 47 -3.17 -4.56 0.57
C GLY A 47 -1.85 -4.30 -0.16
N SER A 48 -0.97 -5.31 -0.20
CA SER A 48 0.29 -5.23 -0.92
C SER A 48 0.11 -5.04 -2.43
N LEU A 49 -0.80 -5.78 -3.05
CA LEU A 49 -1.14 -5.62 -4.47
C LEU A 49 -1.71 -4.22 -4.76
N THR A 50 -2.46 -3.64 -3.82
CA THR A 50 -2.98 -2.27 -3.97
C THR A 50 -1.84 -1.24 -3.97
N TYR A 51 -0.84 -1.38 -3.06
CA TYR A 51 0.37 -0.54 -3.10
C TYR A 51 1.06 -0.63 -4.47
N LEU A 52 1.30 -1.84 -4.96
CA LEU A 52 1.92 -2.05 -6.27
C LEU A 52 1.11 -1.39 -7.38
N SER A 53 -0.21 -1.62 -7.39
CA SER A 53 -1.11 -1.09 -8.43
C SER A 53 -1.07 0.43 -8.49
N VAL A 54 -1.19 1.13 -7.35
CA VAL A 54 -1.25 2.60 -7.35
C VAL A 54 0.09 3.25 -7.70
N ILE A 55 1.20 2.67 -7.25
CA ILE A 55 2.54 3.22 -7.51
C ILE A 55 2.94 3.01 -8.98
N TRP A 56 2.74 1.81 -9.52
CA TRP A 56 3.02 1.54 -10.94
C TRP A 56 2.07 2.27 -11.87
N TYR A 57 0.78 2.36 -11.53
CA TYR A 57 -0.17 3.19 -12.25
C TYR A 57 0.33 4.62 -12.36
N SER A 58 0.74 5.23 -11.24
CA SER A 58 1.23 6.60 -11.22
C SER A 58 2.53 6.78 -12.03
N LEU A 59 3.46 5.82 -11.96
CA LEU A 59 4.70 5.89 -12.74
C LEU A 59 4.43 5.81 -14.25
N VAL A 60 3.60 4.86 -14.69
CA VAL A 60 3.29 4.67 -16.11
C VAL A 60 2.59 5.90 -16.69
N TYR A 61 1.55 6.38 -16.04
CA TYR A 61 0.83 7.56 -16.52
C TYR A 61 1.64 8.85 -16.41
N SER A 62 2.49 8.99 -15.38
CA SER A 62 3.43 10.10 -15.29
C SER A 62 4.44 10.09 -16.44
N SER A 63 4.97 8.93 -16.83
CA SER A 63 5.92 8.80 -17.95
C SER A 63 5.27 9.04 -19.31
N GLU A 64 3.98 8.78 -19.46
CA GLU A 64 3.22 9.03 -20.69
C GLU A 64 2.94 10.52 -20.89
N TYR A 65 2.67 11.25 -19.81
CA TYR A 65 2.49 12.71 -19.83
C TYR A 65 3.81 13.47 -19.91
N PHE A 66 4.87 12.94 -19.30
CA PHE A 66 6.20 13.56 -19.23
C PHE A 66 7.19 12.69 -20.01
N THR A 67 7.67 13.20 -21.11
CA THR A 67 8.48 12.51 -22.13
C THR A 67 9.79 11.86 -21.63
N ASN A 68 10.13 11.98 -20.35
CA ASN A 68 11.33 11.41 -19.76
C ASN A 68 11.03 10.74 -18.42
N LEU A 69 11.35 9.45 -18.30
CA LEU A 69 11.28 8.73 -17.05
C LEU A 69 12.28 9.30 -16.04
N ASN A 70 11.78 9.94 -14.97
CA ASN A 70 12.63 10.45 -13.91
C ASN A 70 13.24 9.29 -13.11
N GLN A 71 14.59 9.21 -13.10
CA GLN A 71 15.31 8.12 -12.42
C GLN A 71 15.01 8.05 -10.91
N ALA A 72 14.83 9.20 -10.25
CA ALA A 72 14.50 9.24 -8.84
C ALA A 72 13.08 8.70 -8.57
N ASN A 73 12.11 8.96 -9.45
CA ASN A 73 10.78 8.35 -9.40
C ASN A 73 10.88 6.82 -9.51
N LEU A 74 11.69 6.32 -10.46
CA LEU A 74 11.90 4.89 -10.63
C LEU A 74 12.50 4.24 -9.37
N VAL A 75 13.50 4.88 -8.76
CA VAL A 75 14.11 4.38 -7.50
C VAL A 75 13.06 4.23 -6.40
N ILE A 76 12.22 5.24 -6.18
CA ILE A 76 11.17 5.17 -5.15
C ILE A 76 10.15 4.07 -5.46
N VAL A 77 9.71 3.96 -6.71
CA VAL A 77 8.78 2.91 -7.13
C VAL A 77 9.38 1.52 -6.87
N LEU A 78 10.66 1.31 -7.19
CA LEU A 78 11.35 0.04 -6.96
C LEU A 78 11.50 -0.26 -5.45
N LEU A 79 11.83 0.73 -4.63
CA LEU A 79 11.92 0.57 -3.19
C LEU A 79 10.57 0.18 -2.55
N ILE A 80 9.49 0.86 -2.93
CA ILE A 80 8.14 0.54 -2.46
C ILE A 80 7.71 -0.84 -2.99
N THR A 81 8.04 -1.18 -4.24
CA THR A 81 7.76 -2.48 -4.83
C THR A 81 8.43 -3.59 -4.02
N PHE A 82 9.72 -3.45 -3.74
CA PHE A 82 10.47 -4.42 -2.95
C PHE A 82 9.89 -4.60 -1.54
N TRP A 83 9.59 -3.49 -0.87
CA TRP A 83 8.95 -3.50 0.44
C TRP A 83 7.58 -4.20 0.41
N ALA A 84 6.70 -3.82 -0.53
CA ALA A 84 5.35 -4.37 -0.63
C ALA A 84 5.35 -5.87 -0.97
N LEU A 85 6.23 -6.32 -1.88
CA LEU A 85 6.38 -7.73 -2.21
C LEU A 85 6.87 -8.55 -1.01
N ARG A 86 7.88 -8.05 -0.31
CA ARG A 86 8.39 -8.73 0.88
C ARG A 86 7.34 -8.82 1.99
N LEU A 87 6.69 -7.70 2.32
CA LEU A 87 5.67 -7.65 3.38
C LEU A 87 4.47 -8.54 3.02
N GLY A 88 3.96 -8.41 1.79
CA GLY A 88 2.83 -9.20 1.31
C GLY A 88 3.13 -10.70 1.31
N SER A 89 4.31 -11.11 0.84
CA SER A 89 4.72 -12.51 0.86
C SER A 89 4.83 -13.06 2.28
N PHE A 90 5.42 -12.29 3.19
CA PHE A 90 5.56 -12.67 4.60
C PHE A 90 4.18 -12.84 5.26
N LEU A 91 3.28 -11.89 5.10
CA LEU A 91 1.94 -11.92 5.70
C LEU A 91 1.08 -13.04 5.08
N PHE A 92 1.20 -13.26 3.78
CA PHE A 92 0.51 -14.34 3.09
C PHE A 92 0.97 -15.73 3.57
N MET A 93 2.28 -15.94 3.72
CA MET A 93 2.82 -17.18 4.27
C MET A 93 2.39 -17.37 5.73
N ARG A 94 2.37 -16.29 6.51
CA ARG A 94 1.91 -16.34 7.91
C ARG A 94 0.46 -16.78 8.02
N ILE A 95 -0.45 -16.18 7.26
CA ILE A 95 -1.88 -16.53 7.34
C ILE A 95 -2.15 -17.97 6.88
N HIS A 96 -1.37 -18.49 5.92
CA HIS A 96 -1.47 -19.89 5.51
C HIS A 96 -0.98 -20.85 6.59
N LYS A 97 0.07 -20.49 7.34
CA LYS A 97 0.57 -21.27 8.46
C LYS A 97 -0.38 -21.23 9.67
N ASP A 98 -0.91 -20.05 9.99
CA ASP A 98 -1.78 -19.84 11.15
C ASP A 98 -3.24 -20.30 10.89
N GLY A 99 -3.62 -20.44 9.62
CA GLY A 99 -4.94 -20.89 9.17
C GLY A 99 -6.00 -19.80 9.14
N GLU A 100 -6.02 -18.90 10.13
CA GLU A 100 -6.95 -17.79 10.25
C GLU A 100 -6.35 -16.62 11.04
N ASP A 101 -6.87 -15.42 10.84
CA ASP A 101 -6.61 -14.28 11.71
C ASP A 101 -7.78 -14.13 12.72
N LYS A 102 -7.46 -14.38 14.00
CA LYS A 102 -8.47 -14.35 15.08
C LYS A 102 -9.24 -13.02 15.17
N ARG A 103 -8.64 -11.90 14.74
CA ARG A 103 -9.28 -10.58 14.71
C ARG A 103 -10.51 -10.55 13.82
N PHE A 104 -10.50 -11.34 12.75
CA PHE A 104 -11.59 -11.39 11.78
C PHE A 104 -12.76 -12.27 12.17
N ARG A 105 -12.66 -13.10 13.23
CA ARG A 105 -13.75 -13.97 13.67
C ARG A 105 -15.06 -13.22 13.98
N THR A 106 -14.93 -12.05 14.62
CA THR A 106 -16.08 -11.21 15.00
C THR A 106 -16.46 -10.21 13.91
N ILE A 107 -15.53 -9.89 12.99
CA ILE A 107 -15.72 -8.89 11.95
C ILE A 107 -16.44 -9.49 10.73
N LYS A 108 -16.03 -10.67 10.26
CA LYS A 108 -16.56 -11.32 9.05
C LYS A 108 -18.09 -11.50 9.01
N PRO A 109 -18.76 -11.89 10.10
CA PRO A 109 -20.21 -12.10 10.07
C PRO A 109 -21.00 -10.79 9.83
N SER A 110 -20.43 -9.65 10.17
CA SER A 110 -21.05 -8.34 9.97
C SER A 110 -20.56 -7.72 8.66
N ALA A 111 -21.43 -7.63 7.65
CA ALA A 111 -21.11 -7.05 6.35
C ALA A 111 -20.56 -5.62 6.48
N SER A 112 -21.15 -4.80 7.38
CA SER A 112 -20.74 -3.41 7.56
C SER A 112 -19.35 -3.29 8.21
N GLN A 113 -19.05 -4.10 9.24
CA GLN A 113 -17.75 -4.10 9.89
C GLN A 113 -16.66 -4.63 8.95
N PHE A 114 -16.97 -5.69 8.21
CA PHE A 114 -16.03 -6.27 7.27
C PHE A 114 -15.77 -5.34 6.09
N PHE A 115 -16.80 -4.70 5.52
CA PHE A 115 -16.64 -3.65 4.50
C PHE A 115 -15.84 -2.46 5.01
N MET A 116 -16.09 -2.02 6.26
CA MET A 116 -15.31 -0.94 6.89
C MET A 116 -13.83 -1.33 6.98
N THR A 117 -13.51 -2.57 7.34
CA THR A 117 -12.12 -3.05 7.45
C THR A 117 -11.40 -2.96 6.11
N TRP A 118 -12.03 -3.38 5.01
CA TRP A 118 -11.49 -3.24 3.66
C TRP A 118 -11.34 -1.77 3.25
N THR A 119 -12.31 -0.93 3.60
CA THR A 119 -12.25 0.51 3.35
C THR A 119 -11.11 1.18 4.13
N LEU A 120 -10.88 0.77 5.38
CA LEU A 120 -9.75 1.25 6.18
C LEU A 120 -8.40 0.83 5.57
N GLN A 121 -8.30 -0.34 4.97
CA GLN A 121 -7.08 -0.73 4.24
C GLN A 121 -6.84 0.18 3.03
N GLY A 122 -7.88 0.50 2.25
CA GLY A 122 -7.78 1.47 1.15
C GLY A 122 -7.36 2.87 1.63
N LEU A 123 -7.88 3.31 2.78
CA LEU A 123 -7.47 4.56 3.42
C LEU A 123 -5.99 4.51 3.82
N TRP A 124 -5.56 3.42 4.46
CA TRP A 124 -4.18 3.23 4.89
C TRP A 124 -3.20 3.27 3.72
N VAL A 125 -3.48 2.48 2.67
CA VAL A 125 -2.67 2.49 1.43
C VAL A 125 -2.58 3.90 0.86
N SER A 126 -3.72 4.59 0.73
CA SER A 126 -3.77 5.95 0.17
C SER A 126 -2.94 6.95 0.97
N LEU A 127 -3.07 6.96 2.30
CA LEU A 127 -2.35 7.91 3.15
C LEU A 127 -0.84 7.63 3.17
N CYS A 128 -0.45 6.35 3.32
CA CYS A 128 0.97 5.97 3.37
C CYS A 128 1.69 6.20 2.03
N SER A 129 1.01 6.05 0.90
CA SER A 129 1.59 6.30 -0.42
C SER A 129 1.45 7.75 -0.89
N MET A 130 0.71 8.60 -0.20
CA MET A 130 0.34 9.95 -0.67
C MET A 130 1.55 10.80 -1.08
N CYS A 131 2.60 10.83 -0.26
CA CYS A 131 3.82 11.59 -0.58
C CYS A 131 4.51 11.08 -1.83
N ALA A 132 4.60 9.75 -1.98
CA ALA A 132 5.21 9.13 -3.16
C ALA A 132 4.36 9.37 -4.41
N LEU A 133 3.04 9.20 -4.31
CA LEU A 133 2.10 9.46 -5.41
C LEU A 133 2.21 10.92 -5.88
N THR A 134 2.19 11.88 -4.95
CA THR A 134 2.33 13.30 -5.28
C THR A 134 3.65 13.60 -5.96
N ALA A 135 4.76 13.08 -5.43
CA ALA A 135 6.08 13.31 -5.98
C ALA A 135 6.26 12.70 -7.39
N ILE A 136 5.74 11.49 -7.62
CA ILE A 136 5.81 10.82 -8.92
C ILE A 136 4.93 11.54 -9.97
N SER A 137 3.81 12.13 -9.53
CA SER A 137 2.79 12.69 -10.41
C SER A 137 3.01 14.18 -10.72
N THR A 138 4.09 14.81 -10.26
CA THR A 138 4.45 16.19 -10.60
C THR A 138 5.32 16.25 -11.86
N GLU A 139 5.23 17.34 -12.63
CA GLU A 139 6.02 17.54 -13.86
C GLU A 139 7.53 17.47 -13.64
N THR A 140 7.99 18.03 -12.53
CA THR A 140 9.40 17.99 -12.18
C THR A 140 9.88 16.64 -11.67
N GLY A 141 8.92 15.81 -11.20
CA GLY A 141 9.23 14.58 -10.49
C GLY A 141 10.04 14.82 -9.21
N LEU A 142 10.65 13.78 -8.71
CA LEU A 142 11.55 13.88 -7.56
C LEU A 142 12.90 14.48 -7.94
N ILE A 143 13.33 15.45 -7.14
CA ILE A 143 14.63 16.08 -7.29
C ILE A 143 15.62 15.41 -6.32
N VAL A 144 16.75 14.95 -6.87
CA VAL A 144 17.85 14.39 -6.07
C VAL A 144 18.59 15.53 -5.37
N ASN A 145 18.30 15.70 -4.10
CA ASN A 145 18.88 16.71 -3.22
C ASN A 145 19.20 16.09 -1.83
N PRO A 146 19.82 16.81 -0.89
CA PRO A 146 20.10 16.26 0.44
C PRO A 146 18.88 15.70 1.18
N VAL A 147 17.69 16.28 0.98
CA VAL A 147 16.45 15.81 1.60
C VAL A 147 16.05 14.44 1.05
N PHE A 148 16.27 14.20 -0.25
CA PHE A 148 16.05 12.87 -0.86
C PHE A 148 16.90 11.80 -0.18
N PHE A 149 18.18 12.06 0.08
CA PHE A 149 19.07 11.10 0.75
C PHE A 149 18.68 10.89 2.22
N ILE A 150 18.25 11.92 2.93
CA ILE A 150 17.70 11.78 4.28
C ILE A 150 16.47 10.86 4.25
N GLY A 151 15.54 11.08 3.31
CA GLY A 151 14.36 10.23 3.14
C GLY A 151 14.72 8.77 2.84
N LEU A 152 15.73 8.54 1.99
CA LEU A 152 16.23 7.21 1.66
C LEU A 152 16.82 6.49 2.90
N ILE A 153 17.61 7.19 3.71
CA ILE A 153 18.17 6.65 4.95
C ILE A 153 17.04 6.28 5.93
N LEU A 154 16.05 7.16 6.10
CA LEU A 154 14.89 6.89 6.96
C LEU A 154 14.07 5.69 6.46
N PHE A 155 13.90 5.56 5.15
CA PHE A 155 13.23 4.39 4.55
C PHE A 155 13.99 3.10 4.86
N ILE A 156 15.30 3.06 4.63
CA ILE A 156 16.16 1.89 4.90
C ILE A 156 16.10 1.53 6.39
N PHE A 157 16.21 2.52 7.27
CA PHE A 157 16.14 2.31 8.71
C PHE A 157 14.78 1.72 9.14
N GLY A 158 13.67 2.30 8.69
CA GLY A 158 12.32 1.79 8.95
C GLY A 158 12.11 0.38 8.41
N PHE A 159 12.63 0.10 7.22
CA PHE A 159 12.56 -1.22 6.60
C PHE A 159 13.33 -2.29 7.41
N LEU A 160 14.53 -1.95 7.90
CA LEU A 160 15.31 -2.85 8.75
C LEU A 160 14.62 -3.11 10.10
N LEU A 161 14.04 -2.08 10.73
CA LEU A 161 13.26 -2.26 11.96
C LEU A 161 12.07 -3.18 11.75
N GLU A 162 11.37 -3.06 10.63
CA GLU A 162 10.24 -3.94 10.29
C GLU A 162 10.70 -5.40 10.12
N ILE A 163 11.86 -5.63 9.47
CA ILE A 163 12.44 -6.99 9.34
C ILE A 163 12.73 -7.59 10.72
N ILE A 164 13.41 -6.85 11.59
CA ILE A 164 13.78 -7.31 12.93
C ILE A 164 12.51 -7.62 13.74
N ALA A 165 11.52 -6.75 13.71
CA ALA A 165 10.24 -6.95 14.39
C ALA A 165 9.50 -8.19 13.90
N ALA A 166 9.47 -8.43 12.59
CA ALA A 166 8.84 -9.60 12.00
C ALA A 166 9.51 -10.90 12.43
N VAL A 167 10.85 -10.94 12.46
CA VAL A 167 11.63 -12.11 12.89
C VAL A 167 11.44 -12.36 14.39
N SER A 168 11.52 -11.31 15.22
CA SER A 168 11.32 -11.43 16.67
C SER A 168 9.93 -11.95 17.04
N TYR A 169 8.90 -11.48 16.33
CA TYR A 169 7.52 -11.97 16.54
C TYR A 169 7.37 -13.44 16.22
N THR A 170 8.01 -13.94 15.17
CA THR A 170 7.97 -15.37 14.82
C THR A 170 8.70 -16.24 15.84
N HIS A 171 9.83 -15.79 16.39
CA HIS A 171 10.56 -16.50 17.43
C HIS A 171 9.80 -16.57 18.76
N LEU A 172 9.23 -15.46 19.22
CA LEU A 172 8.45 -15.43 20.47
C LEU A 172 7.20 -16.32 20.45
N ARG A 173 6.66 -16.61 19.27
CA ARG A 173 5.46 -17.45 19.12
C ARG A 173 5.78 -18.94 18.98
N ALA A 174 7.06 -19.29 18.77
CA ALA A 174 7.54 -20.67 18.66
C ALA A 174 7.86 -21.33 20.01
N HIS A 175 7.85 -20.55 21.09
CA HIS A 175 7.98 -20.96 22.49
C HIS A 175 6.66 -20.73 23.24
#